data_622bcc134461c1ecb4f728588e7e3acb
#
_entry.id   622bcc134461c1ecb4f728588e7e3acb
#
_cell.length_a   1.000
_cell.length_b   1.000
_cell.length_c   1.000
_cell.angle_alpha   90.00
_cell.angle_beta   90.00
_cell.angle_gamma   90.00
#
_symmetry.space_group_name_H-M   'P 1'
#
loop_
_entity.id
_entity.type
_entity.pdbx_description
1 polymer ?
#
loop_
_entity_poly.entity_id
_entity_poly.type
_entity_poly.pdbx_seq_one_letter_code
_entity_poly.pdbx_strand_id
1 'polypeptide(L)'
;MPRQVTAKLTDAIDKHVFGILKENEKRIKEINTPFNPIKGEGCGDKRFLLFLPDFPIQRQQLPVSMKKIPLVKMLIEFGSCKAVIEELHKDINEPYNIEEEMEQLVEQFTRIRMKHDPFFFFATFIYIKPKGGGLPFRFVLRRPQRRLLRWLEERRKKNRPIRLILLKARQWGGSTVIQMYMLWLQLMWQKGLNSLIVAQVKDTAETIRGMFEEALKNFPTKFLYEMGEAFSENEPKFVGVGTSGNVKKVPQRFCKIKVGSMERPLSANGEDYNLVHLSEVGLWKKTDGKSPEEVVQNATNGILYRPYTMIAYESTANGTGNFFHKEWLAAVKGESQFEPFFVPWYEIYDMYHLEFESKKQKVEFAKWLYENRNNTNTMSDREEPGKYLWKLWNLG
;
A
#
# COMPACT_ATOMS: atom_id res chain seq x y z
N MET A 1 43.32 -28.91 -26.44
CA MET A 1 42.32 -28.86 -25.34
C MET A 1 42.01 -27.47 -24.74
N PRO A 2 42.77 -26.38 -24.86
CA PRO A 2 42.38 -25.08 -24.30
C PRO A 2 41.21 -24.38 -25.00
N ARG A 3 41.02 -24.58 -26.33
CA ARG A 3 39.99 -23.85 -27.11
C ARG A 3 38.53 -24.28 -26.81
N GLN A 4 38.29 -25.53 -26.46
CA GLN A 4 36.91 -26.00 -26.14
C GLN A 4 36.44 -25.56 -24.77
N VAL A 5 37.35 -25.41 -23.82
CA VAL A 5 37.03 -24.93 -22.45
C VAL A 5 36.70 -23.44 -22.46
N THR A 6 37.46 -22.63 -23.25
CA THR A 6 37.20 -21.19 -23.43
C THR A 6 35.86 -20.93 -24.14
N ALA A 7 35.51 -21.69 -25.19
CA ALA A 7 34.22 -21.53 -25.89
C ALA A 7 33.02 -21.85 -25.00
N LYS A 8 33.06 -22.94 -24.22
CA LYS A 8 31.98 -23.29 -23.26
C LYS A 8 31.86 -22.28 -22.13
N LEU A 9 32.96 -21.70 -21.66
CA LEU A 9 32.94 -20.66 -20.64
C LEU A 9 32.32 -19.36 -21.15
N THR A 10 32.66 -18.96 -22.38
CA THR A 10 32.11 -17.79 -23.08
C THR A 10 30.61 -17.94 -23.28
N ASP A 11 30.12 -19.11 -23.70
CA ASP A 11 28.71 -19.43 -23.87
C ASP A 11 27.93 -19.36 -22.55
N ALA A 12 28.52 -19.84 -21.45
CA ALA A 12 27.89 -19.76 -20.13
C ALA A 12 27.82 -18.32 -19.62
N ILE A 13 28.87 -17.52 -19.84
CA ILE A 13 28.91 -16.09 -19.51
C ILE A 13 27.83 -15.35 -20.31
N ASP A 14 27.77 -15.56 -21.62
CA ASP A 14 26.83 -14.89 -22.50
C ASP A 14 25.37 -15.22 -22.12
N LYS A 15 25.05 -16.48 -21.81
CA LYS A 15 23.72 -16.87 -21.31
C LYS A 15 23.36 -16.19 -19.99
N HIS A 16 24.31 -16.10 -19.07
CA HIS A 16 24.08 -15.43 -17.77
C HIS A 16 23.86 -13.93 -17.94
N VAL A 17 24.70 -13.28 -18.74
CA VAL A 17 24.59 -11.86 -19.12
C VAL A 17 23.23 -11.56 -19.76
N PHE A 18 22.80 -12.38 -20.72
CA PHE A 18 21.48 -12.24 -21.34
C PHE A 18 20.33 -12.40 -20.33
N GLY A 19 20.45 -13.32 -19.39
CA GLY A 19 19.48 -13.51 -18.31
C GLY A 19 19.34 -12.26 -17.46
N ILE A 20 20.43 -11.64 -17.02
CA ILE A 20 20.45 -10.41 -16.21
C ILE A 20 19.81 -9.25 -16.99
N LEU A 21 20.20 -9.06 -18.25
CA LEU A 21 19.66 -7.98 -19.08
C LEU A 21 18.15 -8.11 -19.30
N LYS A 22 17.68 -9.31 -19.60
CA LYS A 22 16.24 -9.60 -19.78
C LYS A 22 15.44 -9.36 -18.51
N GLU A 23 15.98 -9.79 -17.38
CA GLU A 23 15.33 -9.58 -16.08
C GLU A 23 15.25 -8.09 -15.72
N ASN A 24 16.31 -7.32 -15.96
CA ASN A 24 16.29 -5.87 -15.75
C ASN A 24 15.25 -5.18 -16.63
N GLU A 25 15.15 -5.53 -17.90
CA GLU A 25 14.13 -4.99 -18.81
C GLU A 25 12.71 -5.27 -18.32
N LYS A 26 12.47 -6.50 -17.86
CA LYS A 26 11.17 -6.88 -17.27
C LYS A 26 10.86 -6.05 -16.03
N ARG A 27 11.83 -5.86 -15.14
CA ARG A 27 11.67 -5.08 -13.90
C ARG A 27 11.40 -3.61 -14.18
N ILE A 28 12.16 -2.99 -15.09
CA ILE A 28 11.93 -1.61 -15.54
C ILE A 28 10.52 -1.45 -16.07
N LYS A 29 10.05 -2.37 -16.90
CA LYS A 29 8.68 -2.36 -17.42
C LYS A 29 7.64 -2.48 -16.29
N GLU A 30 7.82 -3.38 -15.34
CA GLU A 30 6.91 -3.55 -14.20
C GLU A 30 6.87 -2.33 -13.28
N ILE A 31 8.01 -1.71 -13.02
CA ILE A 31 8.12 -0.50 -12.20
C ILE A 31 7.40 0.67 -12.88
N ASN A 32 7.60 0.82 -14.19
CA ASN A 32 7.08 1.93 -14.98
C ASN A 32 5.60 1.81 -15.33
N THR A 33 5.01 0.62 -15.19
CA THR A 33 3.60 0.40 -15.51
C THR A 33 2.75 0.42 -14.24
N PRO A 34 2.06 1.53 -13.92
CA PRO A 34 1.15 1.58 -12.79
C PRO A 34 0.01 0.59 -12.99
N PHE A 35 -0.52 0.07 -11.88
CA PHE A 35 -1.69 -0.80 -11.96
C PHE A 35 -2.94 -0.02 -12.33
N ASN A 36 -3.59 -0.42 -13.41
CA ASN A 36 -4.90 0.10 -13.80
C ASN A 36 -6.00 -0.90 -13.43
N PRO A 37 -6.80 -0.63 -12.40
CA PRO A 37 -7.83 -1.56 -11.93
C PRO A 37 -9.01 -1.71 -12.90
N ILE A 38 -9.19 -0.78 -13.84
CA ILE A 38 -10.25 -0.83 -14.87
C ILE A 38 -9.82 -1.75 -16.00
N LYS A 39 -8.59 -1.58 -16.50
CA LYS A 39 -8.01 -2.40 -17.56
C LYS A 39 -7.42 -3.72 -17.05
N GLY A 40 -7.07 -3.82 -15.77
CA GLY A 40 -6.37 -4.97 -15.19
C GLY A 40 -4.89 -5.05 -15.52
N GLU A 41 -4.32 -3.99 -16.09
CA GLU A 41 -2.91 -3.91 -16.50
C GLU A 41 -1.98 -3.63 -15.31
N GLY A 42 -0.78 -4.18 -15.35
CA GLY A 42 0.26 -3.93 -14.35
C GLY A 42 0.06 -4.58 -12.98
N CYS A 43 -0.96 -5.40 -12.80
CA CYS A 43 -1.24 -6.12 -11.55
C CYS A 43 -0.86 -7.60 -11.65
N GLY A 44 -0.18 -8.12 -10.60
CA GLY A 44 0.07 -9.56 -10.48
C GLY A 44 -1.07 -10.35 -9.84
N ASP A 45 -2.19 -9.72 -9.49
CA ASP A 45 -3.35 -10.43 -8.93
C ASP A 45 -4.14 -11.12 -10.04
N LYS A 46 -4.63 -12.32 -9.75
CA LYS A 46 -5.53 -13.02 -10.66
C LYS A 46 -6.86 -12.28 -10.69
N ARG A 47 -7.25 -11.80 -11.88
CA ARG A 47 -8.50 -11.10 -12.14
C ARG A 47 -9.31 -11.81 -13.21
N PHE A 48 -10.60 -11.53 -13.24
CA PHE A 48 -11.49 -11.97 -14.29
C PHE A 48 -12.25 -10.77 -14.84
N LEU A 49 -12.64 -10.86 -16.09
CA LEU A 49 -13.48 -9.87 -16.75
C LEU A 49 -14.95 -10.24 -16.52
N LEU A 50 -15.71 -9.33 -15.93
CA LEU A 50 -17.15 -9.33 -15.90
C LEU A 50 -17.65 -8.27 -16.90
N PHE A 51 -18.46 -8.67 -17.86
CA PHE A 51 -19.09 -7.77 -18.82
C PHE A 51 -20.56 -7.58 -18.46
N LEU A 52 -20.97 -6.33 -18.24
CA LEU A 52 -22.33 -5.94 -17.91
C LEU A 52 -22.76 -4.84 -18.88
N PRO A 53 -23.61 -5.16 -19.87
CA PRO A 53 -23.97 -4.25 -20.98
C PRO A 53 -24.69 -2.99 -20.52
N ASP A 54 -25.43 -3.10 -19.43
CA ASP A 54 -26.28 -2.07 -18.82
C ASP A 54 -25.60 -1.35 -17.63
N PHE A 55 -24.32 -1.63 -17.34
CA PHE A 55 -23.57 -0.96 -16.27
C PHE A 55 -22.82 0.26 -16.83
N PRO A 56 -22.67 1.36 -16.07
CA PRO A 56 -21.97 2.58 -16.53
C PRO A 56 -20.55 2.33 -17.07
N ILE A 57 -19.82 1.39 -16.45
CA ILE A 57 -18.56 0.87 -16.97
C ILE A 57 -18.77 -0.61 -17.28
N GLN A 58 -19.05 -0.94 -18.55
CA GLN A 58 -19.45 -2.28 -18.96
C GLN A 58 -18.40 -3.37 -18.65
N ARG A 59 -17.12 -3.04 -18.72
CA ARG A 59 -16.01 -3.97 -18.48
C ARG A 59 -15.47 -3.81 -17.07
N GLN A 60 -15.67 -4.82 -16.23
CA GLN A 60 -15.24 -4.84 -14.85
C GLN A 60 -14.12 -5.87 -14.66
N GLN A 61 -12.90 -5.40 -14.40
CA GLN A 61 -11.76 -6.26 -14.03
C GLN A 61 -11.75 -6.50 -12.51
N LEU A 62 -12.25 -7.65 -12.09
CA LEU A 62 -12.48 -7.97 -10.67
C LEU A 62 -11.47 -9.00 -10.14
N PRO A 63 -11.03 -8.89 -8.87
CA PRO A 63 -10.30 -9.97 -8.22
C PRO A 63 -11.08 -11.28 -8.23
N VAL A 64 -10.41 -12.41 -8.47
CA VAL A 64 -11.07 -13.73 -8.51
C VAL A 64 -11.80 -14.06 -7.21
N SER A 65 -11.31 -13.55 -6.07
CA SER A 65 -11.98 -13.72 -4.77
C SER A 65 -13.40 -13.15 -4.72
N MET A 66 -13.72 -12.16 -5.55
CA MET A 66 -15.06 -11.56 -5.58
C MET A 66 -16.13 -12.46 -6.21
N LYS A 67 -15.77 -13.50 -6.95
CA LYS A 67 -16.73 -14.49 -7.49
C LYS A 67 -17.59 -15.16 -6.42
N LYS A 68 -17.12 -15.16 -5.16
CA LYS A 68 -17.85 -15.75 -4.02
C LYS A 68 -18.89 -14.82 -3.39
N ILE A 69 -18.90 -13.54 -3.78
CA ILE A 69 -19.82 -12.54 -3.24
C ILE A 69 -21.20 -12.73 -3.90
N PRO A 70 -22.30 -12.81 -3.14
CA PRO A 70 -23.63 -13.13 -3.67
C PRO A 70 -24.01 -12.28 -4.89
N LEU A 71 -23.99 -10.94 -4.76
CA LEU A 71 -24.32 -10.05 -5.87
C LEU A 71 -23.45 -10.26 -7.11
N VAL A 72 -22.13 -10.45 -6.92
CA VAL A 72 -21.20 -10.69 -8.03
C VAL A 72 -21.49 -12.03 -8.68
N LYS A 73 -21.89 -13.04 -7.90
CA LYS A 73 -22.29 -14.36 -8.42
C LYS A 73 -23.55 -14.23 -9.29
N MET A 74 -24.57 -13.49 -8.83
CA MET A 74 -25.79 -13.24 -9.62
C MET A 74 -25.45 -12.49 -10.92
N LEU A 75 -24.63 -11.44 -10.85
CA LEU A 75 -24.21 -10.68 -12.06
C LEU A 75 -23.42 -11.54 -13.06
N ILE A 76 -22.67 -12.55 -12.59
CA ILE A 76 -21.99 -13.51 -13.49
C ILE A 76 -23.02 -14.45 -14.13
N GLU A 77 -24.00 -14.92 -13.36
CA GLU A 77 -25.01 -15.88 -13.80
C GLU A 77 -25.99 -15.26 -14.80
N PHE A 78 -26.52 -14.09 -14.52
CA PHE A 78 -27.55 -13.42 -15.33
C PHE A 78 -26.99 -12.50 -16.43
N GLY A 79 -25.71 -12.08 -16.32
CA GLY A 79 -24.99 -11.32 -17.34
C GLY A 79 -25.43 -9.86 -17.52
N SER A 80 -26.44 -9.37 -16.80
CA SER A 80 -26.88 -7.97 -16.81
C SER A 80 -27.48 -7.54 -15.48
N CYS A 81 -27.48 -6.24 -15.19
CA CYS A 81 -28.10 -5.71 -13.98
C CYS A 81 -29.62 -5.84 -14.02
N LYS A 82 -30.24 -5.58 -15.17
CA LYS A 82 -31.70 -5.74 -15.35
C LYS A 82 -32.15 -7.16 -15.03
N ALA A 83 -31.50 -8.17 -15.59
CA ALA A 83 -31.84 -9.57 -15.34
C ALA A 83 -31.70 -9.95 -13.84
N VAL A 84 -30.71 -9.38 -13.14
CA VAL A 84 -30.60 -9.57 -11.69
C VAL A 84 -31.76 -8.93 -10.94
N ILE A 85 -32.18 -7.72 -11.32
CA ILE A 85 -33.31 -7.04 -10.70
C ILE A 85 -34.61 -7.81 -10.96
N GLU A 86 -34.84 -8.24 -12.20
CA GLU A 86 -36.01 -9.05 -12.57
C GLU A 86 -36.08 -10.35 -11.76
N GLU A 87 -34.95 -11.04 -11.56
CA GLU A 87 -34.91 -12.25 -10.73
C GLU A 87 -35.18 -11.96 -9.25
N LEU A 88 -34.66 -10.83 -8.71
CA LEU A 88 -34.92 -10.43 -7.33
C LEU A 88 -36.39 -10.09 -7.07
N HIS A 89 -37.12 -9.58 -8.07
CA HIS A 89 -38.53 -9.21 -7.99
C HIS A 89 -39.49 -10.29 -8.51
N LYS A 90 -39.02 -11.42 -8.97
CA LYS A 90 -39.82 -12.48 -9.61
C LYS A 90 -41.00 -12.97 -8.77
N ASP A 91 -40.80 -13.09 -7.48
CA ASP A 91 -41.82 -13.58 -6.53
C ASP A 91 -42.46 -12.45 -5.72
N ILE A 92 -42.18 -11.17 -6.06
CA ILE A 92 -42.69 -9.99 -5.38
C ILE A 92 -43.78 -9.35 -6.25
N ASN A 93 -45.03 -9.34 -5.77
CA ASN A 93 -46.17 -8.74 -6.50
C ASN A 93 -46.29 -7.22 -6.29
N GLU A 94 -45.22 -6.54 -5.91
CA GLU A 94 -45.21 -5.08 -5.74
C GLU A 94 -44.58 -4.41 -6.97
N PRO A 95 -45.17 -3.27 -7.43
CA PRO A 95 -44.58 -2.53 -8.52
C PRO A 95 -43.23 -1.93 -8.10
N TYR A 96 -42.24 -2.00 -8.95
CA TYR A 96 -40.91 -1.41 -8.72
C TYR A 96 -40.48 -0.53 -9.89
N ASN A 97 -39.63 0.47 -9.59
CA ASN A 97 -39.06 1.34 -10.58
C ASN A 97 -37.68 0.78 -11.01
N ILE A 98 -37.58 0.29 -12.23
CA ILE A 98 -36.36 -0.35 -12.76
C ILE A 98 -35.16 0.60 -12.78
N GLU A 99 -35.36 1.90 -13.02
CA GLU A 99 -34.27 2.90 -13.05
C GLU A 99 -33.70 3.13 -11.65
N GLU A 100 -34.55 3.24 -10.66
CA GLU A 100 -34.16 3.40 -9.25
C GLU A 100 -33.44 2.15 -8.73
N GLU A 101 -33.95 0.96 -9.03
CA GLU A 101 -33.33 -0.32 -8.68
C GLU A 101 -31.96 -0.47 -9.36
N MET A 102 -31.82 -0.01 -10.59
CA MET A 102 -30.55 0.01 -11.32
C MET A 102 -29.52 0.91 -10.62
N GLU A 103 -29.91 2.11 -10.20
CA GLU A 103 -29.01 3.03 -9.47
C GLU A 103 -28.57 2.41 -8.14
N GLN A 104 -29.49 1.82 -7.40
CA GLN A 104 -29.20 1.14 -6.14
C GLN A 104 -28.26 -0.05 -6.34
N LEU A 105 -28.49 -0.87 -7.34
CA LEU A 105 -27.62 -2.02 -7.66
C LEU A 105 -26.21 -1.59 -8.06
N VAL A 106 -26.09 -0.54 -8.88
CA VAL A 106 -24.80 0.05 -9.27
C VAL A 106 -24.06 0.59 -8.05
N GLU A 107 -24.77 1.27 -7.15
CA GLU A 107 -24.16 1.76 -5.91
C GLU A 107 -23.73 0.59 -5.00
N GLN A 108 -24.58 -0.40 -4.80
CA GLN A 108 -24.28 -1.59 -4.00
C GLN A 108 -23.05 -2.34 -4.55
N PHE A 109 -23.01 -2.57 -5.84
CA PHE A 109 -21.85 -3.20 -6.50
C PHE A 109 -20.57 -2.37 -6.31
N THR A 110 -20.68 -1.05 -6.45
CA THR A 110 -19.53 -0.15 -6.26
C THR A 110 -19.01 -0.22 -4.83
N ARG A 111 -19.89 -0.19 -3.82
CA ARG A 111 -19.53 -0.36 -2.39
C ARG A 111 -18.85 -1.71 -2.12
N ILE A 112 -19.40 -2.78 -2.67
CA ILE A 112 -18.81 -4.12 -2.59
C ILE A 112 -17.41 -4.13 -3.23
N ARG A 113 -17.26 -3.53 -4.41
CA ARG A 113 -15.97 -3.47 -5.07
C ARG A 113 -14.95 -2.63 -4.29
N MET A 114 -15.34 -1.47 -3.77
CA MET A 114 -14.49 -0.65 -2.90
C MET A 114 -14.00 -1.42 -1.67
N LYS A 115 -14.87 -2.24 -1.07
CA LYS A 115 -14.57 -3.06 0.11
C LYS A 115 -13.66 -4.24 -0.20
N HIS A 116 -13.79 -4.88 -1.35
CA HIS A 116 -13.10 -6.14 -1.66
C HIS A 116 -11.96 -5.99 -2.69
N ASP A 117 -11.78 -4.79 -3.26
CA ASP A 117 -10.72 -4.46 -4.20
C ASP A 117 -10.02 -3.14 -3.81
N PRO A 118 -9.06 -3.18 -2.87
CA PRO A 118 -8.37 -1.97 -2.43
C PRO A 118 -7.58 -1.29 -3.55
N PHE A 119 -7.14 -2.02 -4.58
CA PHE A 119 -6.50 -1.42 -5.75
C PHE A 119 -7.47 -0.52 -6.52
N PHE A 120 -8.71 -0.98 -6.69
CA PHE A 120 -9.77 -0.18 -7.31
C PHE A 120 -10.11 1.03 -6.44
N PHE A 121 -10.26 0.82 -5.12
CA PHE A 121 -10.55 1.90 -4.18
C PHE A 121 -9.52 3.02 -4.28
N PHE A 122 -8.22 2.69 -4.23
CA PHE A 122 -7.17 3.70 -4.31
C PHE A 122 -7.12 4.40 -5.66
N ALA A 123 -7.15 3.66 -6.76
CA ALA A 123 -7.01 4.23 -8.10
C ALA A 123 -8.25 5.00 -8.58
N THR A 124 -9.40 4.81 -7.95
CA THR A 124 -10.66 5.43 -8.38
C THR A 124 -11.07 6.59 -7.47
N PHE A 125 -10.94 6.42 -6.15
CA PHE A 125 -11.52 7.34 -5.17
C PHE A 125 -10.50 8.13 -4.37
N ILE A 126 -9.22 7.72 -4.35
CA ILE A 126 -8.20 8.37 -3.54
C ILE A 126 -7.34 9.30 -4.39
N TYR A 127 -7.26 10.54 -3.95
CA TYR A 127 -6.40 11.55 -4.54
C TYR A 127 -5.26 11.89 -3.58
N ILE A 128 -4.07 12.05 -4.12
CA ILE A 128 -2.86 12.44 -3.40
C ILE A 128 -2.22 13.66 -4.05
N LYS A 129 -1.55 14.48 -3.25
CA LYS A 129 -0.79 15.62 -3.77
C LYS A 129 0.55 15.18 -4.36
N PRO A 130 0.95 15.70 -5.52
CA PRO A 130 2.28 15.49 -6.05
C PRO A 130 3.33 16.19 -5.17
N LYS A 131 4.50 15.57 -5.01
CA LYS A 131 5.58 16.09 -4.16
C LYS A 131 6.16 17.42 -4.65
N GLY A 132 6.19 17.63 -5.96
CA GLY A 132 6.71 18.83 -6.62
C GLY A 132 5.68 19.97 -6.77
N GLY A 133 4.51 19.86 -6.12
CA GLY A 133 3.41 20.79 -6.36
C GLY A 133 2.52 20.36 -7.55
N GLY A 134 1.40 21.03 -7.74
CA GLY A 134 0.41 20.74 -8.77
C GLY A 134 -0.91 20.22 -8.23
N LEU A 135 -1.81 19.85 -9.14
CA LEU A 135 -3.13 19.33 -8.78
C LEU A 135 -3.06 17.91 -8.21
N PRO A 136 -3.93 17.58 -7.25
CA PRO A 136 -4.05 16.21 -6.77
C PRO A 136 -4.36 15.24 -7.92
N PHE A 137 -3.81 14.04 -7.84
CA PHE A 137 -4.00 12.99 -8.84
C PHE A 137 -4.41 11.67 -8.16
N ARG A 138 -5.04 10.77 -8.92
CA ARG A 138 -5.51 9.48 -8.41
C ARG A 138 -4.36 8.59 -7.97
N PHE A 139 -4.51 7.95 -6.83
CA PHE A 139 -3.47 7.10 -6.25
C PHE A 139 -3.38 5.74 -6.95
N VAL A 140 -2.75 5.74 -8.11
CA VAL A 140 -2.44 4.53 -8.87
C VAL A 140 -1.13 3.95 -8.37
N LEU A 141 -1.18 2.72 -7.84
CA LEU A 141 -0.06 2.12 -7.14
C LEU A 141 1.07 1.67 -8.07
N ARG A 142 2.30 1.99 -7.70
CA ARG A 142 3.54 1.49 -8.31
C ARG A 142 3.95 0.13 -7.71
N ARG A 143 4.91 -0.54 -8.29
CA ARG A 143 5.32 -1.90 -7.90
C ARG A 143 5.59 -2.05 -6.39
N PRO A 144 6.46 -1.26 -5.72
CA PRO A 144 6.70 -1.43 -4.29
C PRO A 144 5.46 -1.17 -3.43
N GLN A 145 4.62 -0.22 -3.84
CA GLN A 145 3.34 0.06 -3.19
C GLN A 145 2.37 -1.12 -3.32
N ARG A 146 2.29 -1.73 -4.52
CA ARG A 146 1.47 -2.93 -4.74
C ARG A 146 1.95 -4.12 -3.91
N ARG A 147 3.27 -4.31 -3.79
CA ARG A 147 3.85 -5.37 -2.94
C ARG A 147 3.43 -5.19 -1.49
N LEU A 148 3.58 -3.97 -0.95
CA LEU A 148 3.18 -3.67 0.43
C LEU A 148 1.67 -3.87 0.62
N LEU A 149 0.83 -3.36 -0.26
CA LEU A 149 -0.62 -3.54 -0.16
C LEU A 149 -1.03 -5.02 -0.20
N ARG A 150 -0.43 -5.84 -1.07
CA ARG A 150 -0.68 -7.29 -1.10
C ARG A 150 -0.28 -7.96 0.21
N TRP A 151 0.86 -7.59 0.74
CA TRP A 151 1.36 -8.10 2.00
C TRP A 151 0.39 -7.78 3.17
N LEU A 152 -0.11 -6.55 3.25
CA LEU A 152 -1.11 -6.12 4.25
C LEU A 152 -2.41 -6.91 4.09
N GLU A 153 -2.93 -7.03 2.86
CA GLU A 153 -4.16 -7.73 2.55
C GLU A 153 -4.08 -9.25 2.81
N GLU A 154 -2.92 -9.84 2.62
CA GLU A 154 -2.73 -11.26 2.92
C GLU A 154 -2.93 -11.55 4.42
N ARG A 155 -2.46 -10.67 5.31
CA ARG A 155 -2.65 -10.80 6.76
C ARG A 155 -4.10 -10.57 7.14
N ARG A 156 -4.70 -9.50 6.63
CA ARG A 156 -6.13 -9.21 6.88
C ARG A 156 -7.04 -10.34 6.42
N LYS A 157 -6.84 -10.87 5.22
CA LYS A 157 -7.64 -12.01 4.68
C LYS A 157 -7.49 -13.30 5.47
N LYS A 158 -6.37 -13.48 6.16
CA LYS A 158 -6.14 -14.57 7.11
C LYS A 158 -6.67 -14.28 8.51
N ASN A 159 -7.44 -13.20 8.70
CA ASN A 159 -7.93 -12.72 10.00
C ASN A 159 -6.81 -12.54 11.04
N ARG A 160 -5.64 -12.11 10.61
CA ARG A 160 -4.49 -11.84 11.48
C ARG A 160 -4.35 -10.34 11.74
N PRO A 161 -3.90 -9.92 12.93
CA PRO A 161 -3.47 -8.55 13.15
C PRO A 161 -2.25 -8.25 12.29
N ILE A 162 -2.11 -6.98 11.90
CA ILE A 162 -0.96 -6.51 11.11
C ILE A 162 0.09 -5.96 12.07
N ARG A 163 1.26 -6.54 12.06
CA ARG A 163 2.42 -6.11 12.84
C ARG A 163 3.58 -5.94 11.87
N LEU A 164 3.70 -4.75 11.31
CA LEU A 164 4.65 -4.43 10.24
C LEU A 164 5.86 -3.69 10.79
N ILE A 165 7.07 -4.18 10.46
CA ILE A 165 8.28 -3.36 10.52
C ILE A 165 8.82 -3.19 9.10
N LEU A 166 8.83 -1.94 8.61
CA LEU A 166 9.16 -1.58 7.24
C LEU A 166 10.50 -0.84 7.18
N LEU A 167 11.53 -1.54 6.73
CA LEU A 167 12.79 -0.90 6.33
C LEU A 167 12.68 -0.47 4.87
N LYS A 168 12.90 0.79 4.59
CA LYS A 168 12.64 1.35 3.26
C LYS A 168 13.68 2.35 2.80
N ALA A 169 13.87 2.46 1.51
CA ALA A 169 14.46 3.64 0.91
C ALA A 169 13.49 4.85 0.96
N ARG A 170 13.99 6.04 0.68
CA ARG A 170 13.21 7.28 0.71
C ARG A 170 12.30 7.41 -0.52
N GLN A 171 11.21 8.17 -0.37
CA GLN A 171 10.46 8.83 -1.47
C GLN A 171 9.63 7.95 -2.42
N TRP A 172 9.29 6.72 -2.05
CA TRP A 172 8.40 5.87 -2.86
C TRP A 172 6.92 5.86 -2.42
N GLY A 173 6.59 6.67 -1.41
CA GLY A 173 5.21 6.78 -0.91
C GLY A 173 4.79 5.66 0.03
N GLY A 174 5.71 5.06 0.80
CA GLY A 174 5.41 4.02 1.78
C GLY A 174 4.46 4.48 2.87
N SER A 175 4.74 5.63 3.51
CA SER A 175 3.85 6.25 4.49
C SER A 175 2.46 6.54 3.91
N THR A 176 2.39 6.94 2.63
CA THR A 176 1.11 7.15 1.93
C THR A 176 0.32 5.85 1.82
N VAL A 177 0.95 4.73 1.44
CA VAL A 177 0.27 3.42 1.38
C VAL A 177 -0.26 3.01 2.74
N ILE A 178 0.55 3.16 3.80
CA ILE A 178 0.13 2.85 5.17
C ILE A 178 -1.10 3.67 5.57
N GLN A 179 -1.05 4.99 5.36
CA GLN A 179 -2.17 5.89 5.68
C GLN A 179 -3.43 5.58 4.86
N MET A 180 -3.30 5.36 3.57
CA MET A 180 -4.44 5.04 2.71
C MET A 180 -5.02 3.65 3.03
N TYR A 181 -4.21 2.72 3.48
CA TYR A 181 -4.68 1.42 3.94
C TYR A 181 -5.45 1.53 5.27
N MET A 182 -4.97 2.33 6.22
CA MET A 182 -5.69 2.62 7.47
C MET A 182 -7.03 3.31 7.17
N LEU A 183 -7.02 4.32 6.30
CA LEU A 183 -8.24 4.99 5.82
C LEU A 183 -9.23 3.98 5.22
N TRP A 184 -8.77 3.09 4.34
CA TRP A 184 -9.62 2.08 3.72
C TRP A 184 -10.24 1.12 4.73
N LEU A 185 -9.51 0.70 5.77
CA LEU A 185 -10.05 -0.10 6.86
C LEU A 185 -11.15 0.66 7.62
N GLN A 186 -10.91 1.94 7.92
CA GLN A 186 -11.85 2.80 8.65
C GLN A 186 -13.13 3.10 7.84
N LEU A 187 -12.99 3.31 6.53
CA LEU A 187 -14.14 3.65 5.68
C LEU A 187 -14.93 2.41 5.22
N MET A 188 -14.24 1.32 4.85
CA MET A 188 -14.87 0.21 4.14
C MET A 188 -15.13 -1.02 5.01
N TRP A 189 -14.40 -1.20 6.11
CA TRP A 189 -14.47 -2.44 6.87
C TRP A 189 -15.14 -2.31 8.22
N GLN A 190 -14.71 -1.41 9.07
CA GLN A 190 -15.19 -1.34 10.44
C GLN A 190 -15.35 0.11 10.90
N LYS A 191 -16.57 0.47 11.39
CA LYS A 191 -16.82 1.73 12.07
C LYS A 191 -16.09 1.75 13.44
N GLY A 192 -15.75 2.92 13.94
CA GLY A 192 -15.17 3.09 15.28
C GLY A 192 -13.67 2.76 15.38
N LEU A 193 -12.96 2.47 14.28
CA LEU A 193 -11.51 2.27 14.32
C LEU A 193 -10.79 3.59 14.55
N ASN A 194 -10.11 3.73 15.69
CA ASN A 194 -9.29 4.89 16.01
C ASN A 194 -7.84 4.67 15.54
N SER A 195 -7.24 5.71 15.00
CA SER A 195 -5.86 5.68 14.54
C SER A 195 -4.97 6.71 15.23
N LEU A 196 -3.69 6.35 15.41
CA LEU A 196 -2.64 7.19 15.94
C LEU A 196 -1.47 7.25 14.95
N ILE A 197 -0.97 8.45 14.72
CA ILE A 197 0.23 8.70 13.92
C ILE A 197 1.27 9.31 14.86
N VAL A 198 2.42 8.69 14.99
CA VAL A 198 3.54 9.22 15.78
C VAL A 198 4.76 9.39 14.88
N ALA A 199 5.37 10.55 14.94
CA ALA A 199 6.62 10.85 14.26
C ALA A 199 7.64 11.46 15.25
N GLN A 200 8.85 11.75 14.80
CA GLN A 200 9.86 12.39 15.64
C GLN A 200 9.35 13.73 16.20
N VAL A 201 8.81 14.56 15.32
CA VAL A 201 8.21 15.86 15.68
C VAL A 201 6.74 15.91 15.26
N LYS A 202 5.96 16.77 15.95
CA LYS A 202 4.52 16.89 15.73
C LYS A 202 4.17 17.28 14.28
N ASP A 203 4.90 18.23 13.70
CA ASP A 203 4.64 18.73 12.34
C ASP A 203 4.76 17.62 11.28
N THR A 204 5.69 16.68 11.46
CA THR A 204 5.81 15.51 10.60
C THR A 204 4.58 14.62 10.71
N ALA A 205 4.08 14.36 11.93
CA ALA A 205 2.86 13.57 12.12
C ALA A 205 1.62 14.27 11.55
N GLU A 206 1.53 15.60 11.67
CA GLU A 206 0.47 16.41 11.04
C GLU A 206 0.55 16.37 9.51
N THR A 207 1.74 16.41 8.94
CA THR A 207 1.95 16.24 7.48
C THR A 207 1.45 14.89 7.00
N ILE A 208 1.72 13.81 7.75
CA ILE A 208 1.22 12.47 7.43
C ILE A 208 -0.32 12.42 7.54
N ARG A 209 -0.90 13.03 8.60
CA ARG A 209 -2.36 13.16 8.72
C ARG A 209 -2.96 13.97 7.57
N GLY A 210 -2.26 14.99 7.08
CA GLY A 210 -2.67 15.78 5.92
C GLY A 210 -2.88 14.95 4.65
N MET A 211 -2.17 13.82 4.47
CA MET A 211 -2.42 12.88 3.37
C MET A 211 -3.81 12.25 3.49
N PHE A 212 -4.22 11.88 4.70
CA PHE A 212 -5.54 11.34 4.99
C PHE A 212 -6.65 12.39 4.74
N GLU A 213 -6.45 13.62 5.22
CA GLU A 213 -7.41 14.70 5.03
C GLU A 213 -7.60 15.04 3.54
N GLU A 214 -6.52 15.07 2.76
CA GLU A 214 -6.60 15.29 1.31
C GLU A 214 -7.36 14.18 0.58
N ALA A 215 -7.13 12.91 0.96
CA ALA A 215 -7.84 11.78 0.39
C ALA A 215 -9.35 11.85 0.69
N LEU A 216 -9.73 12.21 1.92
CA LEU A 216 -11.14 12.38 2.32
C LEU A 216 -11.81 13.55 1.63
N LYS A 217 -11.11 14.66 1.40
CA LYS A 217 -11.65 15.86 0.76
C LYS A 217 -12.32 15.54 -0.59
N ASN A 218 -11.69 14.66 -1.36
CA ASN A 218 -12.19 14.27 -2.69
C ASN A 218 -13.03 12.98 -2.68
N PHE A 219 -13.20 12.34 -1.52
CA PHE A 219 -13.98 11.11 -1.41
C PHE A 219 -15.48 11.41 -1.42
N PRO A 220 -16.32 10.68 -2.19
CA PRO A 220 -17.75 10.95 -2.26
C PRO A 220 -18.43 10.76 -0.91
N THR A 221 -19.17 11.79 -0.44
CA THR A 221 -19.80 11.82 0.88
C THR A 221 -20.76 10.65 1.11
N LYS A 222 -21.54 10.31 0.10
CA LYS A 222 -22.50 9.20 0.17
C LYS A 222 -21.87 7.86 0.58
N PHE A 223 -20.61 7.58 0.25
CA PHE A 223 -19.92 6.34 0.63
C PHE A 223 -19.39 6.34 2.07
N LEU A 224 -19.50 7.44 2.80
CA LEU A 224 -19.22 7.48 4.24
C LEU A 224 -20.38 6.91 5.07
N TYR A 225 -21.57 6.88 4.52
CA TYR A 225 -22.79 6.38 5.11
C TYR A 225 -23.09 4.95 4.69
N GLU A 226 -23.94 4.26 5.43
CA GLU A 226 -24.49 2.99 4.95
C GLU A 226 -25.47 3.25 3.79
N MET A 227 -25.73 2.21 3.01
CA MET A 227 -26.67 2.32 1.91
C MET A 227 -28.09 2.60 2.45
N GLY A 228 -28.79 3.59 1.88
CA GLY A 228 -30.12 4.01 2.34
C GLY A 228 -30.14 5.02 3.49
N GLU A 229 -28.99 5.31 4.14
CA GLU A 229 -28.90 6.41 5.11
C GLU A 229 -28.98 7.78 4.40
N ALA A 230 -29.76 8.69 4.95
CA ALA A 230 -29.81 10.08 4.46
C ALA A 230 -28.47 10.77 4.71
N PHE A 231 -28.00 11.53 3.73
CA PHE A 231 -26.76 12.29 3.82
C PHE A 231 -26.88 13.64 3.08
N SER A 232 -25.96 14.56 3.38
CA SER A 232 -25.78 15.80 2.63
C SER A 232 -24.36 15.88 2.08
N GLU A 233 -24.20 16.26 0.82
CA GLU A 233 -22.87 16.48 0.20
C GLU A 233 -22.07 17.59 0.91
N ASN A 234 -22.76 18.51 1.60
CA ASN A 234 -22.13 19.63 2.32
C ASN A 234 -21.70 19.26 3.76
N GLU A 235 -22.02 18.08 4.24
CA GLU A 235 -21.59 17.66 5.59
C GLU A 235 -20.05 17.51 5.65
N PRO A 236 -19.45 18.01 6.76
CA PRO A 236 -18.00 17.90 6.91
C PRO A 236 -17.56 16.45 7.05
N LYS A 237 -16.68 16.02 6.14
CA LYS A 237 -16.14 14.65 6.15
C LYS A 237 -15.19 14.40 7.32
N PHE A 238 -14.64 15.45 7.89
CA PHE A 238 -13.86 15.38 9.13
C PHE A 238 -13.99 16.70 9.92
N VAL A 239 -13.94 16.60 11.25
CA VAL A 239 -14.00 17.72 12.17
C VAL A 239 -12.86 17.68 13.19
N GLY A 240 -12.34 18.85 13.55
CA GLY A 240 -11.37 18.97 14.64
C GLY A 240 -12.02 18.73 16.00
N VAL A 241 -11.28 18.13 16.91
CA VAL A 241 -11.74 17.88 18.29
C VAL A 241 -10.76 18.50 19.28
N GLY A 242 -11.30 19.30 20.23
CA GLY A 242 -10.51 20.00 21.22
C GLY A 242 -9.73 21.21 20.68
N THR A 243 -9.08 21.93 21.57
CA THR A 243 -8.34 23.16 21.27
C THR A 243 -6.97 22.92 20.62
N SER A 244 -6.38 21.75 20.81
CA SER A 244 -5.02 21.43 20.36
C SER A 244 -4.91 21.09 18.86
N GLY A 245 -6.01 20.84 18.16
CA GLY A 245 -6.02 20.42 16.75
C GLY A 245 -5.39 19.04 16.48
N ASN A 246 -4.97 18.32 17.53
CA ASN A 246 -4.27 17.03 17.39
C ASN A 246 -5.17 15.89 16.97
N VAL A 247 -6.48 16.02 17.19
CA VAL A 247 -7.47 14.98 16.90
C VAL A 247 -8.42 15.47 15.81
N LYS A 248 -8.62 14.63 14.81
CA LYS A 248 -9.67 14.77 13.80
C LYS A 248 -10.62 13.59 13.90
N LYS A 249 -11.92 13.82 13.75
CA LYS A 249 -12.95 12.80 13.67
C LYS A 249 -13.49 12.69 12.25
N VAL A 250 -13.85 11.49 11.84
CA VAL A 250 -14.75 11.22 10.71
C VAL A 250 -16.10 10.83 11.31
N PRO A 251 -17.04 11.77 11.47
CA PRO A 251 -18.28 11.53 12.22
C PRO A 251 -19.09 10.36 11.68
N GLN A 252 -19.22 10.28 10.37
CA GLN A 252 -20.01 9.26 9.65
C GLN A 252 -19.48 7.83 9.87
N ARG A 253 -18.21 7.69 10.27
CA ARG A 253 -17.56 6.39 10.54
C ARG A 253 -17.22 6.18 12.01
N PHE A 254 -17.55 7.13 12.89
CA PHE A 254 -17.19 7.11 14.31
C PHE A 254 -15.70 6.90 14.58
N CYS A 255 -14.84 7.33 13.64
CA CYS A 255 -13.40 7.15 13.70
C CYS A 255 -12.70 8.43 14.16
N LYS A 256 -11.60 8.25 14.89
CA LYS A 256 -10.69 9.33 15.25
C LYS A 256 -9.29 9.11 14.69
N ILE A 257 -8.64 10.19 14.30
CA ILE A 257 -7.24 10.22 13.89
C ILE A 257 -6.51 11.21 14.79
N LYS A 258 -5.57 10.72 15.59
CA LYS A 258 -4.74 11.53 16.50
C LYS A 258 -3.32 11.59 16.01
N VAL A 259 -2.63 12.69 16.28
CA VAL A 259 -1.19 12.82 16.08
C VAL A 259 -0.47 12.93 17.42
N GLY A 260 0.68 12.28 17.51
CA GLY A 260 1.62 12.34 18.62
C GLY A 260 3.04 12.58 18.12
N SER A 261 3.97 12.76 19.03
CA SER A 261 5.39 12.91 18.69
C SER A 261 6.29 12.30 19.74
N MET A 262 7.51 11.94 19.32
CA MET A 262 8.59 11.51 20.19
C MET A 262 8.96 12.60 21.22
N GLU A 263 8.82 13.87 20.87
CA GLU A 263 9.09 15.00 21.77
C GLU A 263 8.12 15.07 22.95
N ARG A 264 6.92 14.51 22.79
CA ARG A 264 5.87 14.46 23.83
C ARG A 264 5.33 13.04 23.97
N PRO A 265 6.06 12.13 24.65
CA PRO A 265 5.71 10.71 24.77
C PRO A 265 4.29 10.47 25.28
N LEU A 266 3.85 11.26 26.25
CA LEU A 266 2.50 11.16 26.82
C LEU A 266 1.38 11.58 25.84
N SER A 267 1.69 12.24 24.72
CA SER A 267 0.69 12.60 23.72
C SER A 267 0.08 11.37 23.02
N ALA A 268 0.75 10.22 23.10
CA ALA A 268 0.26 8.95 22.59
C ALA A 268 -0.69 8.21 23.57
N ASN A 269 -0.75 8.65 24.83
CA ASN A 269 -1.56 8.01 25.88
C ASN A 269 -3.06 8.40 25.81
N GLY A 270 -3.88 7.62 26.47
CA GLY A 270 -5.23 7.98 26.93
C GLY A 270 -6.35 7.74 25.97
N GLU A 271 -6.17 6.98 24.90
CA GLU A 271 -7.26 6.54 24.00
C GLU A 271 -7.01 5.12 23.49
N ASP A 272 -8.10 4.40 23.23
CA ASP A 272 -8.04 3.08 22.61
C ASP A 272 -7.80 3.21 21.09
N TYR A 273 -6.59 2.85 20.65
CA TYR A 273 -6.24 2.80 19.25
C TYR A 273 -6.35 1.39 18.69
N ASN A 274 -6.75 1.31 17.43
CA ASN A 274 -6.77 0.06 16.66
C ASN A 274 -5.67 0.05 15.60
N LEU A 275 -5.32 1.23 15.09
CA LEU A 275 -4.39 1.42 13.98
C LEU A 275 -3.32 2.43 14.39
N VAL A 276 -2.06 2.00 14.41
CA VAL A 276 -0.92 2.86 14.78
C VAL A 276 0.14 2.87 13.69
N HIS A 277 0.55 4.08 13.33
CA HIS A 277 1.65 4.33 12.40
C HIS A 277 2.76 5.11 13.09
N LEU A 278 3.90 4.46 13.29
CA LEU A 278 5.10 5.04 13.86
C LEU A 278 6.09 5.33 12.72
N SER A 279 6.25 6.61 12.41
CA SER A 279 6.99 7.05 11.22
C SER A 279 8.42 7.46 11.55
N GLU A 280 9.36 7.02 10.70
CA GLU A 280 10.80 7.29 10.77
C GLU A 280 11.42 6.94 12.14
N VAL A 281 11.04 5.78 12.68
CA VAL A 281 11.44 5.31 14.04
C VAL A 281 12.97 5.21 14.18
N GLY A 282 13.71 4.93 13.12
CA GLY A 282 15.18 4.91 13.13
C GLY A 282 15.83 6.27 13.38
N LEU A 283 15.07 7.38 13.23
CA LEU A 283 15.54 8.73 13.53
C LEU A 283 15.26 9.15 14.98
N TRP A 284 14.45 8.38 15.71
CA TRP A 284 14.07 8.70 17.08
C TRP A 284 15.29 8.57 18.01
N LYS A 285 15.63 9.65 18.70
CA LYS A 285 16.79 9.69 19.60
C LYS A 285 16.33 9.57 21.04
N LYS A 286 17.04 8.75 21.81
CA LYS A 286 16.92 8.73 23.26
C LYS A 286 17.49 10.02 23.83
N THR A 287 16.73 10.69 24.68
CA THR A 287 17.12 11.85 25.44
C THR A 287 16.75 11.63 26.91
N ASP A 288 17.22 12.49 27.83
CA ASP A 288 16.87 12.39 29.24
C ASP A 288 15.34 12.47 29.42
N GLY A 289 14.78 11.43 30.04
CA GLY A 289 13.31 11.30 30.24
C GLY A 289 12.46 10.96 29.02
N LYS A 290 13.08 10.61 27.88
CA LYS A 290 12.35 10.23 26.68
C LYS A 290 13.09 9.15 25.90
N SER A 291 12.48 7.98 25.74
CA SER A 291 13.04 6.89 24.94
C SER A 291 12.09 6.44 23.82
N PRO A 292 12.61 5.98 22.68
CA PRO A 292 11.79 5.35 21.64
C PRO A 292 10.94 4.19 22.19
N GLU A 293 11.51 3.39 23.06
CA GLU A 293 10.86 2.25 23.71
C GLU A 293 9.60 2.69 24.48
N GLU A 294 9.71 3.75 25.28
CA GLU A 294 8.61 4.29 26.07
C GLU A 294 7.48 4.83 25.16
N VAL A 295 7.82 5.59 24.11
CA VAL A 295 6.82 6.12 23.18
C VAL A 295 6.09 5.00 22.45
N VAL A 296 6.83 3.98 22.01
CA VAL A 296 6.26 2.80 21.36
C VAL A 296 5.34 2.06 22.32
N GLN A 297 5.79 1.83 23.55
CA GLN A 297 4.99 1.18 24.57
C GLN A 297 3.68 1.94 24.83
N ASN A 298 3.77 3.25 25.03
CA ASN A 298 2.61 4.11 25.24
C ASN A 298 1.63 4.13 24.08
N ALA A 299 2.13 4.05 22.84
CA ALA A 299 1.31 4.05 21.64
C ALA A 299 0.65 2.70 21.37
N THR A 300 1.19 1.59 21.89
CA THR A 300 0.81 0.24 21.42
C THR A 300 0.25 -0.69 22.50
N ASN A 301 0.45 -0.40 23.80
CA ASN A 301 0.01 -1.29 24.89
C ASN A 301 -1.48 -1.60 24.92
N GLY A 302 -2.34 -0.70 24.46
CA GLY A 302 -3.79 -0.90 24.40
C GLY A 302 -4.27 -1.67 23.17
N ILE A 303 -3.39 -1.99 22.20
CA ILE A 303 -3.81 -2.56 20.94
C ILE A 303 -3.94 -4.07 21.07
N LEU A 304 -5.16 -4.56 21.00
CA LEU A 304 -5.47 -5.98 21.07
C LEU A 304 -4.86 -6.74 19.88
N TYR A 305 -4.46 -8.00 20.13
CA TYR A 305 -4.00 -8.92 19.08
C TYR A 305 -5.19 -9.59 18.40
N ARG A 306 -5.90 -8.84 17.56
CA ARG A 306 -7.11 -9.29 16.86
C ARG A 306 -7.15 -8.78 15.41
N PRO A 307 -8.02 -9.34 14.54
CA PRO A 307 -8.24 -8.83 13.19
C PRO A 307 -8.58 -7.33 13.20
N TYR A 308 -8.25 -6.65 12.11
CA TYR A 308 -8.44 -5.20 11.90
C TYR A 308 -7.67 -4.31 12.88
N THR A 309 -6.63 -4.84 13.54
CA THR A 309 -5.66 -4.02 14.27
C THR A 309 -4.34 -3.99 13.53
N MET A 310 -3.66 -2.84 13.57
CA MET A 310 -2.42 -2.62 12.86
C MET A 310 -1.43 -1.80 13.69
N ILE A 311 -0.19 -2.27 13.76
CA ILE A 311 0.95 -1.47 14.19
C ILE A 311 1.97 -1.51 13.05
N ALA A 312 2.32 -0.35 12.53
CA ALA A 312 3.31 -0.20 11.48
C ALA A 312 4.47 0.68 11.95
N TYR A 313 5.64 0.08 12.10
CA TYR A 313 6.90 0.82 12.21
C TYR A 313 7.44 1.03 10.81
N GLU A 314 7.83 2.24 10.48
CA GLU A 314 8.55 2.48 9.25
C GLU A 314 9.78 3.36 9.48
N SER A 315 10.86 3.06 8.78
CA SER A 315 12.04 3.91 8.75
C SER A 315 12.92 3.67 7.55
N THR A 316 13.70 4.70 7.21
CA THR A 316 14.96 4.51 6.49
C THR A 316 16.03 4.01 7.45
N ALA A 317 17.07 3.34 6.92
CA ALA A 317 18.24 2.98 7.72
C ALA A 317 18.94 4.24 8.24
N ASN A 318 19.27 4.25 9.53
CA ASN A 318 19.97 5.35 10.19
C ASN A 318 21.06 4.81 11.14
N GLY A 319 22.06 4.16 10.59
CA GLY A 319 23.13 3.51 11.34
C GLY A 319 22.68 2.23 12.05
N THR A 320 23.58 1.68 12.87
CA THR A 320 23.40 0.45 13.64
C THR A 320 23.20 0.74 15.12
N GLY A 321 22.60 -0.20 15.86
CA GLY A 321 22.46 -0.14 17.33
C GLY A 321 21.32 0.73 17.87
N ASN A 322 20.59 1.48 17.03
CA ASN A 322 19.40 2.22 17.46
C ASN A 322 18.21 1.28 17.71
N PHE A 323 17.13 1.81 18.29
CA PHE A 323 15.91 1.04 18.60
C PHE A 323 15.35 0.32 17.37
N PHE A 324 15.16 1.02 16.24
CA PHE A 324 14.60 0.44 15.03
C PHE A 324 15.47 -0.70 14.48
N HIS A 325 16.81 -0.55 14.52
CA HIS A 325 17.73 -1.59 14.07
C HIS A 325 17.61 -2.87 14.92
N LYS A 326 17.49 -2.73 16.25
CA LYS A 326 17.29 -3.88 17.15
C LYS A 326 15.98 -4.59 16.87
N GLU A 327 14.87 -3.85 16.75
CA GLU A 327 13.55 -4.39 16.40
C GLU A 327 13.55 -5.06 15.03
N TRP A 328 14.23 -4.47 14.05
CA TRP A 328 14.40 -5.05 12.71
C TRP A 328 15.12 -6.39 12.77
N LEU A 329 16.24 -6.47 13.48
CA LEU A 329 16.99 -7.73 13.61
C LEU A 329 16.19 -8.80 14.34
N ALA A 330 15.47 -8.46 15.40
CA ALA A 330 14.59 -9.36 16.11
C ALA A 330 13.47 -9.89 15.18
N ALA A 331 12.86 -9.01 14.37
CA ALA A 331 11.84 -9.39 13.40
C ALA A 331 12.38 -10.33 12.31
N VAL A 332 13.57 -10.05 11.76
CA VAL A 332 14.23 -10.90 10.76
C VAL A 332 14.54 -12.29 11.31
N LYS A 333 14.89 -12.38 12.58
CA LYS A 333 15.15 -13.68 13.26
C LYS A 333 13.88 -14.40 13.68
N GLY A 334 12.70 -13.77 13.59
CA GLY A 334 11.45 -14.33 14.09
C GLY A 334 11.30 -14.26 15.63
N GLU A 335 12.09 -13.41 16.30
CA GLU A 335 12.10 -13.20 17.76
C GLU A 335 11.17 -12.03 18.18
N SER A 336 10.40 -11.46 17.24
CA SER A 336 9.49 -10.34 17.46
C SER A 336 8.07 -10.68 16.97
N GLN A 337 7.07 -10.00 17.54
CA GLN A 337 5.72 -10.05 16.97
C GLN A 337 5.59 -9.36 15.60
N PHE A 338 6.58 -8.54 15.24
CA PHE A 338 6.61 -7.82 13.97
C PHE A 338 7.15 -8.68 12.85
N GLU A 339 6.57 -8.50 11.67
CA GLU A 339 7.01 -9.15 10.45
C GLU A 339 7.78 -8.13 9.59
N PRO A 340 9.01 -8.47 9.14
CA PRO A 340 9.84 -7.54 8.39
C PRO A 340 9.37 -7.42 6.93
N PHE A 341 9.36 -6.19 6.42
CA PHE A 341 9.14 -5.90 5.01
C PHE A 341 10.21 -4.92 4.52
N PHE A 342 10.94 -5.30 3.47
CA PHE A 342 12.02 -4.49 2.94
C PHE A 342 11.68 -3.93 1.56
N VAL A 343 11.90 -2.61 1.39
CA VAL A 343 11.84 -1.93 0.09
C VAL A 343 13.18 -1.28 -0.20
N PRO A 344 14.02 -1.95 -0.99
CA PRO A 344 15.33 -1.42 -1.35
C PRO A 344 15.21 -0.23 -2.30
N TRP A 345 16.27 0.59 -2.35
CA TRP A 345 16.34 1.79 -3.17
C TRP A 345 16.19 1.49 -4.67
N TYR A 346 16.65 0.35 -5.13
CA TYR A 346 16.60 -0.05 -6.54
C TYR A 346 15.21 -0.49 -7.04
N GLU A 347 14.21 -0.62 -6.16
CA GLU A 347 12.81 -0.79 -6.54
C GLU A 347 12.07 0.55 -6.78
N ILE A 348 12.74 1.68 -6.57
CA ILE A 348 12.12 2.99 -6.66
C ILE A 348 12.35 3.59 -8.03
N TYR A 349 11.25 3.77 -8.74
CA TYR A 349 11.20 4.23 -10.13
C TYR A 349 11.95 5.55 -10.40
N ASP A 350 11.71 6.58 -9.57
CA ASP A 350 12.15 7.94 -9.88
C ASP A 350 13.65 8.18 -9.61
N MET A 351 14.35 7.23 -9.00
CA MET A 351 15.69 7.47 -8.48
C MET A 351 16.77 6.56 -9.06
N TYR A 352 16.39 5.38 -9.62
CA TYR A 352 17.38 4.33 -9.86
C TYR A 352 17.04 3.45 -11.07
N HIS A 353 16.92 4.06 -12.25
CA HIS A 353 16.91 3.31 -13.50
C HIS A 353 18.33 2.85 -13.83
N LEU A 354 18.41 1.63 -14.37
CA LEU A 354 19.58 1.24 -15.16
C LEU A 354 19.39 1.79 -16.57
N GLU A 355 19.87 2.98 -16.82
CA GLU A 355 19.99 3.54 -18.15
C GLU A 355 21.41 3.33 -18.65
N PHE A 356 21.53 2.84 -19.87
CA PHE A 356 22.80 2.61 -20.52
C PHE A 356 22.89 3.52 -21.75
N GLU A 357 23.97 4.25 -21.87
CA GLU A 357 24.22 5.14 -23.01
C GLU A 357 24.36 4.37 -24.33
N SER A 358 24.81 3.12 -24.26
CA SER A 358 25.02 2.27 -25.42
C SER A 358 24.81 0.78 -25.10
N LYS A 359 24.56 0.00 -26.16
CA LYS A 359 24.54 -1.46 -26.07
C LYS A 359 25.87 -2.04 -25.56
N LYS A 360 27.00 -1.40 -25.91
CA LYS A 360 28.32 -1.80 -25.46
C LYS A 360 28.44 -1.67 -23.95
N GLN A 361 28.09 -0.52 -23.39
CA GLN A 361 28.12 -0.27 -21.95
C GLN A 361 27.21 -1.28 -21.17
N LYS A 362 26.05 -1.59 -21.73
CA LYS A 362 25.15 -2.60 -21.17
C LYS A 362 25.81 -3.98 -21.06
N VAL A 363 26.53 -4.39 -22.11
CA VAL A 363 27.24 -5.68 -22.14
C VAL A 363 28.42 -5.69 -21.19
N GLU A 364 29.20 -4.61 -21.16
CA GLU A 364 30.36 -4.45 -20.26
C GLU A 364 29.93 -4.53 -18.80
N PHE A 365 28.83 -3.83 -18.43
CA PHE A 365 28.26 -3.91 -17.08
C PHE A 365 27.82 -5.35 -16.72
N ALA A 366 27.15 -6.02 -17.62
CA ALA A 366 26.71 -7.38 -17.36
C ALA A 366 27.87 -8.38 -17.21
N LYS A 367 28.97 -8.16 -17.96
CA LYS A 367 30.21 -8.92 -17.78
C LYS A 367 30.85 -8.64 -16.43
N TRP A 368 30.96 -7.38 -16.07
CA TRP A 368 31.47 -6.98 -14.75
C TRP A 368 30.67 -7.58 -13.60
N LEU A 369 29.32 -7.60 -13.69
CA LEU A 369 28.46 -8.29 -12.72
C LEU A 369 28.77 -9.77 -12.61
N TYR A 370 28.96 -10.44 -13.74
CA TYR A 370 29.28 -11.86 -13.75
C TYR A 370 30.65 -12.14 -13.10
N GLU A 371 31.65 -11.33 -13.39
CA GLU A 371 33.00 -11.44 -12.84
C GLU A 371 33.01 -11.20 -11.32
N ASN A 372 32.18 -10.29 -10.84
CA ASN A 372 32.07 -9.94 -9.42
C ASN A 372 30.97 -10.70 -8.66
N ARG A 373 30.36 -11.73 -9.25
CA ARG A 373 29.23 -12.47 -8.64
C ARG A 373 29.54 -13.15 -7.31
N ASN A 374 30.81 -13.44 -7.05
CA ASN A 374 31.28 -14.09 -5.82
C ASN A 374 31.85 -13.09 -4.79
N ASN A 375 31.86 -11.81 -5.09
CA ASN A 375 32.36 -10.79 -4.19
C ASN A 375 31.35 -10.54 -3.06
N THR A 376 31.71 -10.91 -1.82
CA THR A 376 30.84 -10.83 -0.65
C THR A 376 30.40 -9.40 -0.31
N ASN A 377 31.22 -8.39 -0.66
CA ASN A 377 30.87 -6.99 -0.46
C ASN A 377 29.76 -6.50 -1.41
N THR A 378 29.51 -7.24 -2.50
CA THR A 378 28.46 -6.95 -3.48
C THR A 378 27.24 -7.84 -3.29
N MET A 379 27.28 -8.79 -2.36
CA MET A 379 26.24 -9.80 -2.13
C MET A 379 25.11 -9.37 -1.17
N SER A 380 25.09 -8.14 -0.69
CA SER A 380 23.95 -7.64 0.08
C SER A 380 22.62 -7.64 -0.72
N ASP A 381 22.70 -7.82 -2.04
CA ASP A 381 21.58 -7.87 -2.96
C ASP A 381 21.38 -9.27 -3.56
N ARG A 382 21.37 -10.31 -2.74
CA ARG A 382 21.13 -11.70 -3.20
C ARG A 382 19.88 -11.85 -4.04
N GLU A 383 18.87 -11.01 -3.81
CA GLU A 383 17.62 -11.04 -4.56
C GLU A 383 17.63 -10.22 -5.85
N GLU A 384 18.57 -9.26 -6.01
CA GLU A 384 18.64 -8.39 -7.17
C GLU A 384 20.09 -7.93 -7.50
N PRO A 385 21.00 -8.86 -7.77
CA PRO A 385 22.36 -8.50 -8.15
C PRO A 385 22.33 -7.70 -9.45
N GLY A 386 22.71 -6.50 -9.45
CA GLY A 386 22.79 -5.70 -10.67
C GLY A 386 22.50 -4.23 -10.50
N LYS A 387 21.59 -3.85 -9.61
CA LYS A 387 21.22 -2.44 -9.44
C LYS A 387 22.13 -1.69 -8.48
N TYR A 388 22.51 -2.33 -7.38
CA TYR A 388 23.51 -1.77 -6.46
C TYR A 388 24.89 -1.70 -7.11
N LEU A 389 25.26 -2.75 -7.83
CA LEU A 389 26.54 -2.86 -8.51
C LEU A 389 26.69 -1.87 -9.68
N TRP A 390 25.59 -1.53 -10.37
CA TRP A 390 25.56 -0.46 -11.35
C TRP A 390 25.99 0.89 -10.76
N LYS A 391 25.50 1.21 -9.56
CA LYS A 391 25.88 2.44 -8.87
C LYS A 391 27.37 2.42 -8.49
N LEU A 392 27.87 1.30 -7.97
CA LEU A 392 29.28 1.13 -7.66
C LEU A 392 30.15 1.23 -8.91
N TRP A 393 29.72 0.62 -10.01
CA TRP A 393 30.45 0.66 -11.27
C TRP A 393 30.52 2.06 -11.88
N ASN A 394 29.47 2.87 -11.76
CA ASN A 394 29.46 4.27 -12.23
C ASN A 394 30.16 5.25 -11.26
N LEU A 395 30.41 4.87 -10.03
CA LEU A 395 31.15 5.69 -9.06
C LEU A 395 32.67 5.46 -9.13
N GLY A 396 33.14 4.50 -9.97
CA GLY A 396 34.52 4.23 -10.28
C GLY A 396 35.27 3.56 -9.24
#